data_440f16510df50d0051578343e23d9526
#
_entry.id   440f16510df50d0051578343e23d9526
#
_cell.length_a   1.000
_cell.length_b   1.000
_cell.length_c   1.000
_cell.angle_alpha   90.00
_cell.angle_beta   90.00
_cell.angle_gamma   90.00
#
_symmetry.space_group_name_H-M   'P 1'
#
loop_
_entity.id
_entity.type
_entity.pdbx_description
1 polymer ?
#
loop_
_entity_poly.entity_id
_entity_poly.type
_entity_poly.pdbx_seq_one_letter_code
_entity_poly.pdbx_strand_id
1 'polypeptide(L)'
;MNTNSYTSVRDALFEQPGPKTKQLVSIITFVSLIVLAAFVASIVYRFYITGQLAPRFWNFFLLPTTWIFLLQGLVGTLSIALVAGVLALLLGLVLMLCRISHNRFLKIPARICIDFFRGVPSLLLIYFCFLVIPQYGIKMPSFWMIALPVACAAAAVLAEVFRSGVHAVAKGQKEAAYALGFTRAQVLQKVVLPQAIRYVIPALIAQLVVVVKDTTVAYVVSYPDLLQNARVLITNYDALVSVYLIVALIYIAINWSLNNISKWYTKKTSVPVSSSKVDLSVEMSEI
;
A
#
# COMPACT_ATOMS: atom_id res chain seq x y z
N MET A 1 -43.60 -16.69 18.30
CA MET A 1 -42.28 -17.12 17.80
C MET A 1 -41.79 -16.06 16.82
N ASN A 2 -40.91 -15.16 17.25
CA ASN A 2 -40.35 -14.10 16.40
C ASN A 2 -39.26 -14.69 15.53
N THR A 3 -39.56 -14.92 14.26
CA THR A 3 -38.54 -15.23 13.24
C THR A 3 -37.74 -13.96 12.99
N ASN A 4 -36.60 -13.84 13.65
CA ASN A 4 -35.60 -12.81 13.34
C ASN A 4 -35.09 -13.07 11.93
N SER A 5 -35.63 -12.36 10.94
CA SER A 5 -35.02 -12.31 9.61
C SER A 5 -33.70 -11.56 9.70
N TYR A 6 -32.59 -12.28 9.72
CA TYR A 6 -31.26 -11.69 9.63
C TYR A 6 -31.15 -10.98 8.26
N THR A 7 -30.87 -9.69 8.28
CA THR A 7 -30.76 -8.87 7.06
C THR A 7 -29.44 -9.05 6.34
N SER A 8 -28.44 -9.65 6.99
CA SER A 8 -27.14 -9.97 6.39
C SER A 8 -26.48 -11.17 7.08
N VAL A 9 -25.56 -11.85 6.38
CA VAL A 9 -24.73 -12.93 6.95
C VAL A 9 -23.93 -12.43 8.16
N ARG A 10 -23.57 -11.16 8.19
CA ARG A 10 -22.92 -10.53 9.34
C ARG A 10 -23.82 -10.50 10.57
N ASP A 11 -25.11 -10.20 10.40
CA ASP A 11 -26.09 -10.14 11.49
C ASP A 11 -26.42 -11.55 12.03
N ALA A 12 -26.25 -12.59 11.20
CA ALA A 12 -26.40 -13.98 11.61
C ALA A 12 -25.16 -14.51 12.39
N LEU A 13 -23.96 -14.00 12.07
CA LEU A 13 -22.70 -14.45 12.70
C LEU A 13 -22.34 -13.66 13.95
N PHE A 14 -22.84 -12.45 14.11
CA PHE A 14 -22.53 -11.58 15.25
C PHE A 14 -23.82 -11.16 15.93
N GLU A 15 -23.97 -11.53 17.22
CA GLU A 15 -25.06 -11.01 18.03
C GLU A 15 -25.02 -9.48 18.02
N GLN A 16 -26.17 -8.86 17.73
CA GLN A 16 -26.29 -7.41 17.79
C GLN A 16 -26.01 -6.94 19.21
N PRO A 17 -25.11 -5.96 19.41
CA PRO A 17 -24.80 -5.49 20.76
C PRO A 17 -26.07 -4.98 21.45
N GLY A 18 -26.33 -5.49 22.64
CA GLY A 18 -27.48 -5.10 23.45
C GLY A 18 -27.47 -3.59 23.77
N PRO A 19 -28.60 -3.04 24.26
CA PRO A 19 -28.73 -1.59 24.50
C PRO A 19 -27.67 -1.06 25.47
N LYS A 20 -27.31 -1.83 26.50
CA LYS A 20 -26.24 -1.48 27.45
C LYS A 20 -24.86 -1.41 26.78
N THR A 21 -24.56 -2.36 25.90
CA THR A 21 -23.29 -2.37 25.15
C THR A 21 -23.21 -1.19 24.18
N LYS A 22 -24.32 -0.85 23.50
CA LYS A 22 -24.39 0.33 22.61
C LYS A 22 -24.14 1.62 23.38
N GLN A 23 -24.74 1.79 24.56
CA GLN A 23 -24.50 2.94 25.44
C GLN A 23 -23.06 3.00 25.90
N LEU A 24 -22.49 1.88 26.36
CA LEU A 24 -21.08 1.81 26.80
C LEU A 24 -20.14 2.19 25.65
N VAL A 25 -20.33 1.64 24.44
CA VAL A 25 -19.51 1.97 23.26
C VAL A 25 -19.64 3.47 22.93
N SER A 26 -20.85 4.04 23.00
CA SER A 26 -21.06 5.47 22.75
C SER A 26 -20.33 6.33 23.78
N ILE A 27 -20.39 5.99 25.07
CA ILE A 27 -19.67 6.70 26.14
C ILE A 27 -18.16 6.60 25.92
N ILE A 28 -17.63 5.40 25.65
CA ILE A 28 -16.19 5.19 25.41
C ILE A 28 -15.74 6.01 24.18
N THR A 29 -16.53 6.00 23.09
CA THR A 29 -16.24 6.78 21.90
C THR A 29 -16.20 8.28 22.21
N PHE A 30 -17.19 8.79 22.96
CA PHE A 30 -17.25 10.21 23.35
C PHE A 30 -16.06 10.60 24.23
N VAL A 31 -15.76 9.79 25.25
CA VAL A 31 -14.57 10.01 26.11
C VAL A 31 -13.28 9.98 25.29
N SER A 32 -13.13 9.01 24.38
CA SER A 32 -11.95 8.92 23.50
C SER A 32 -11.81 10.15 22.60
N LEU A 33 -12.91 10.69 22.09
CA LEU A 33 -12.90 11.91 21.28
C LEU A 33 -12.48 13.13 22.11
N ILE A 34 -12.95 13.24 23.36
CA ILE A 34 -12.56 14.33 24.29
C ILE A 34 -11.05 14.23 24.59
N VAL A 35 -10.56 13.02 24.91
CA VAL A 35 -9.13 12.81 25.18
C VAL A 35 -8.29 13.16 23.95
N LEU A 36 -8.71 12.74 22.76
CA LEU A 36 -8.03 13.08 21.52
C LEU A 36 -8.04 14.60 21.25
N ALA A 37 -9.18 15.26 21.45
CA ALA A 37 -9.30 16.71 21.30
C ALA A 37 -8.42 17.47 22.30
N ALA A 38 -8.39 17.04 23.56
CA ALA A 38 -7.51 17.62 24.59
C ALA A 38 -6.03 17.42 24.25
N PHE A 39 -5.66 16.23 23.73
CA PHE A 39 -4.31 15.96 23.27
C PHE A 39 -3.89 16.86 22.10
N VAL A 40 -4.73 17.00 21.08
CA VAL A 40 -4.49 17.89 19.94
C VAL A 40 -4.41 19.35 20.41
N ALA A 41 -5.33 19.78 21.28
CA ALA A 41 -5.30 21.13 21.85
C ALA A 41 -3.99 21.40 22.62
N SER A 42 -3.49 20.42 23.37
CA SER A 42 -2.22 20.55 24.10
C SER A 42 -1.03 20.71 23.15
N ILE A 43 -1.02 20.00 22.02
CA ILE A 43 0.02 20.14 20.98
C ILE A 43 -0.04 21.54 20.36
N VAL A 44 -1.22 22.00 19.95
CA VAL A 44 -1.41 23.35 19.38
C VAL A 44 -1.01 24.43 20.38
N TYR A 45 -1.39 24.30 21.64
CA TYR A 45 -0.97 25.20 22.72
C TYR A 45 0.55 25.24 22.88
N ARG A 46 1.22 24.07 22.83
CA ARG A 46 2.69 24.01 22.87
C ARG A 46 3.31 24.74 21.67
N PHE A 47 2.78 24.58 20.46
CA PHE A 47 3.27 25.30 19.28
C PHE A 47 3.02 26.81 19.39
N TYR A 48 1.93 27.23 20.03
CA TYR A 48 1.65 28.64 20.28
C TYR A 48 2.66 29.26 21.26
N ILE A 49 2.89 28.65 22.43
CA ILE A 49 3.83 29.18 23.44
C ILE A 49 5.30 29.12 23.00
N THR A 50 5.66 28.15 22.13
CA THR A 50 7.01 28.07 21.54
C THR A 50 7.18 28.99 20.34
N GLY A 51 6.15 29.75 19.95
CA GLY A 51 6.20 30.71 18.85
C GLY A 51 6.23 30.06 17.44
N GLN A 52 6.04 28.75 17.32
CA GLN A 52 6.07 28.04 16.03
C GLN A 52 4.90 28.40 15.09
N LEU A 53 3.85 29.03 15.62
CA LEU A 53 2.74 29.56 14.84
C LEU A 53 2.96 31.03 14.40
N ALA A 54 4.10 31.63 14.71
CA ALA A 54 4.39 32.99 14.32
C ALA A 54 4.43 33.16 12.78
N PRO A 55 3.95 34.28 12.22
CA PRO A 55 3.88 34.51 10.76
C PRO A 55 5.20 34.30 10.02
N ARG A 56 6.33 34.57 10.67
CA ARG A 56 7.68 34.38 10.09
C ARG A 56 7.91 32.95 9.57
N PHE A 57 7.29 31.93 10.20
CA PHE A 57 7.42 30.53 9.82
C PHE A 57 6.40 30.09 8.75
N TRP A 58 5.53 31.01 8.29
CA TRP A 58 4.48 30.74 7.32
C TRP A 58 4.55 31.64 6.08
N ASN A 59 5.12 32.85 6.20
CA ASN A 59 5.11 33.84 5.13
C ASN A 59 5.82 33.40 3.85
N PHE A 60 6.84 32.53 3.94
CA PHE A 60 7.55 32.03 2.76
C PHE A 60 6.67 31.10 1.90
N PHE A 61 5.58 30.53 2.44
CA PHE A 61 4.59 29.80 1.65
C PHE A 61 3.73 30.71 0.76
N LEU A 62 3.76 32.01 0.96
CA LEU A 62 3.14 32.99 0.06
C LEU A 62 3.96 33.18 -1.22
N LEU A 63 5.23 32.75 -1.22
CA LEU A 63 6.12 32.86 -2.37
C LEU A 63 5.87 31.73 -3.36
N PRO A 64 5.62 32.02 -4.65
CA PRO A 64 5.47 30.96 -5.67
C PRO A 64 6.70 30.05 -5.79
N THR A 65 7.90 30.58 -5.54
CA THR A 65 9.16 29.83 -5.58
C THR A 65 9.18 28.66 -4.59
N THR A 66 8.59 28.82 -3.41
CA THR A 66 8.47 27.76 -2.39
C THR A 66 7.64 26.58 -2.93
N TRP A 67 6.50 26.87 -3.56
CA TRP A 67 5.65 25.84 -4.13
C TRP A 67 6.29 25.16 -5.35
N ILE A 68 6.96 25.91 -6.20
CA ILE A 68 7.72 25.35 -7.33
C ILE A 68 8.77 24.38 -6.81
N PHE A 69 9.50 24.76 -5.75
CA PHE A 69 10.54 23.93 -5.14
C PHE A 69 9.95 22.64 -4.52
N LEU A 70 8.82 22.74 -3.82
CA LEU A 70 8.11 21.56 -3.30
C LEU A 70 7.56 20.67 -4.41
N LEU A 71 7.01 21.26 -5.49
CA LEU A 71 6.52 20.52 -6.65
C LEU A 71 7.65 19.78 -7.38
N GLN A 72 8.83 20.37 -7.50
CA GLN A 72 10.00 19.68 -8.04
C GLN A 72 10.36 18.44 -7.21
N GLY A 73 10.37 18.59 -5.87
CA GLY A 73 10.57 17.45 -4.97
C GLY A 73 9.46 16.39 -5.11
N LEU A 74 8.21 16.82 -5.26
CA LEU A 74 7.09 15.93 -5.51
C LEU A 74 7.25 15.13 -6.81
N VAL A 75 7.68 15.77 -7.90
CA VAL A 75 7.99 15.11 -9.16
C VAL A 75 9.12 14.09 -8.96
N GLY A 76 10.14 14.42 -8.18
CA GLY A 76 11.20 13.49 -7.78
C GLY A 76 10.65 12.24 -7.08
N THR A 77 9.81 12.43 -6.06
CA THR A 77 9.14 11.34 -5.34
C THR A 77 8.31 10.45 -6.27
N LEU A 78 7.46 11.07 -7.09
CA LEU A 78 6.56 10.35 -8.00
C LEU A 78 7.31 9.61 -9.11
N SER A 79 8.42 10.17 -9.62
CA SER A 79 9.24 9.53 -10.66
C SER A 79 9.90 8.26 -10.14
N ILE A 80 10.49 8.30 -8.92
CA ILE A 80 11.04 7.08 -8.30
C ILE A 80 9.92 6.06 -8.05
N ALA A 81 8.80 6.49 -7.47
CA ALA A 81 7.69 5.60 -7.16
C ALA A 81 7.11 4.92 -8.41
N LEU A 82 7.00 5.67 -9.52
CA LEU A 82 6.54 5.12 -10.80
C LEU A 82 7.51 4.06 -11.34
N VAL A 83 8.80 4.39 -11.41
CA VAL A 83 9.82 3.47 -11.95
C VAL A 83 9.95 2.25 -11.04
N ALA A 84 10.07 2.45 -9.71
CA ALA A 84 10.12 1.35 -8.76
C ALA A 84 8.86 0.48 -8.80
N GLY A 85 7.68 1.09 -8.92
CA GLY A 85 6.40 0.39 -9.03
C GLY A 85 6.29 -0.47 -10.28
N VAL A 86 6.69 0.07 -11.45
CA VAL A 86 6.71 -0.70 -12.71
C VAL A 86 7.69 -1.86 -12.65
N LEU A 87 8.91 -1.61 -12.17
CA LEU A 87 9.91 -2.66 -11.97
C LEU A 87 9.42 -3.73 -10.98
N ALA A 88 8.79 -3.30 -9.88
CA ALA A 88 8.23 -4.21 -8.89
C ALA A 88 7.12 -5.10 -9.45
N LEU A 89 6.25 -4.57 -10.30
CA LEU A 89 5.20 -5.36 -10.97
C LEU A 89 5.82 -6.41 -11.90
N LEU A 90 6.79 -6.03 -12.73
CA LEU A 90 7.45 -6.94 -13.66
C LEU A 90 8.24 -8.02 -12.92
N LEU A 91 9.09 -7.63 -11.98
CA LEU A 91 9.89 -8.57 -11.17
C LEU A 91 9.01 -9.45 -10.30
N GLY A 92 7.97 -8.90 -9.69
CA GLY A 92 7.01 -9.64 -8.86
C GLY A 92 6.26 -10.70 -9.66
N LEU A 93 5.85 -10.38 -10.90
CA LEU A 93 5.23 -11.36 -11.79
C LEU A 93 6.22 -12.50 -12.16
N VAL A 94 7.46 -12.16 -12.52
CA VAL A 94 8.51 -13.14 -12.83
C VAL A 94 8.80 -14.03 -11.62
N LEU A 95 9.00 -13.46 -10.44
CA LEU A 95 9.24 -14.19 -9.18
C LEU A 95 8.07 -15.12 -8.86
N MET A 96 6.83 -14.67 -9.03
CA MET A 96 5.65 -15.51 -8.84
C MET A 96 5.63 -16.68 -9.83
N LEU A 97 5.88 -16.44 -11.13
CA LEU A 97 5.92 -17.51 -12.14
C LEU A 97 7.01 -18.54 -11.82
N CYS A 98 8.20 -18.11 -11.42
CA CYS A 98 9.27 -19.01 -10.96
C CYS A 98 8.83 -19.80 -9.72
N ARG A 99 8.17 -19.17 -8.75
CA ARG A 99 7.75 -19.82 -7.50
C ARG A 99 6.66 -20.87 -7.69
N ILE A 100 5.74 -20.70 -8.64
CA ILE A 100 4.72 -21.70 -8.97
C ILE A 100 5.20 -22.77 -9.95
N SER A 101 6.41 -22.65 -10.48
CA SER A 101 7.01 -23.63 -11.39
C SER A 101 7.17 -24.99 -10.71
N HIS A 102 7.05 -26.07 -11.49
CA HIS A 102 7.39 -27.43 -11.05
C HIS A 102 8.90 -27.68 -10.99
N ASN A 103 9.70 -26.88 -11.72
CA ASN A 103 11.15 -26.99 -11.70
C ASN A 103 11.70 -26.45 -10.36
N ARG A 104 12.30 -27.34 -9.56
CA ARG A 104 12.90 -26.99 -8.26
C ARG A 104 14.02 -25.96 -8.38
N PHE A 105 14.76 -25.96 -9.50
CA PHE A 105 15.83 -24.98 -9.75
C PHE A 105 15.31 -23.54 -9.95
N LEU A 106 14.06 -23.36 -10.35
CA LEU A 106 13.41 -22.03 -10.42
C LEU A 106 12.67 -21.70 -9.13
N LYS A 107 11.97 -22.70 -8.57
CA LYS A 107 11.10 -22.51 -7.41
C LYS A 107 11.86 -22.16 -6.14
N ILE A 108 12.96 -22.87 -5.85
CA ILE A 108 13.71 -22.70 -4.59
C ILE A 108 14.40 -21.34 -4.55
N PRO A 109 15.19 -20.91 -5.57
CA PRO A 109 15.79 -19.58 -5.56
C PRO A 109 14.76 -18.45 -5.52
N ALA A 110 13.65 -18.56 -6.25
CA ALA A 110 12.59 -17.56 -6.22
C ALA A 110 11.98 -17.43 -4.82
N ARG A 111 11.77 -18.55 -4.11
CA ARG A 111 11.28 -18.54 -2.74
C ARG A 111 12.26 -17.84 -1.80
N ILE A 112 13.53 -18.21 -1.86
CA ILE A 112 14.58 -17.61 -1.01
C ILE A 112 14.67 -16.11 -1.28
N CYS A 113 14.66 -15.69 -2.54
CA CYS A 113 14.69 -14.29 -2.95
C CYS A 113 13.48 -13.51 -2.39
N ILE A 114 12.27 -14.06 -2.55
CA ILE A 114 11.04 -13.45 -2.02
C ILE A 114 11.10 -13.34 -0.50
N ASP A 115 11.46 -14.42 0.19
CA ASP A 115 11.49 -14.46 1.65
C ASP A 115 12.56 -13.48 2.20
N PHE A 116 13.71 -13.36 1.53
CA PHE A 116 14.78 -12.40 1.86
C PHE A 116 14.30 -10.95 1.72
N PHE A 117 13.82 -10.54 0.54
CA PHE A 117 13.42 -9.15 0.32
C PHE A 117 12.18 -8.73 1.10
N ARG A 118 11.33 -9.66 1.52
CA ARG A 118 10.23 -9.38 2.45
C ARG A 118 10.67 -9.27 3.90
N GLY A 119 11.75 -9.94 4.27
CA GLY A 119 12.27 -9.90 5.64
C GLY A 119 13.20 -8.71 5.91
N VAL A 120 13.81 -8.13 4.89
CA VAL A 120 14.75 -7.01 5.04
C VAL A 120 14.02 -5.68 4.87
N PRO A 121 14.12 -4.74 5.84
CA PRO A 121 13.56 -3.40 5.70
C PRO A 121 14.12 -2.66 4.47
N SER A 122 13.25 -1.99 3.70
CA SER A 122 13.63 -1.25 2.49
C SER A 122 14.73 -0.22 2.74
N LEU A 123 14.71 0.43 3.91
CA LEU A 123 15.75 1.37 4.34
C LEU A 123 17.16 0.73 4.36
N LEU A 124 17.28 -0.49 4.89
CA LEU A 124 18.59 -1.17 4.94
C LEU A 124 19.10 -1.52 3.55
N LEU A 125 18.21 -1.89 2.63
CA LEU A 125 18.58 -2.14 1.24
C LEU A 125 19.07 -0.87 0.54
N ILE A 126 18.43 0.28 0.82
CA ILE A 126 18.86 1.59 0.30
C ILE A 126 20.24 1.95 0.86
N TYR A 127 20.46 1.80 2.18
CA TYR A 127 21.77 2.02 2.78
C TYR A 127 22.85 1.11 2.20
N PHE A 128 22.52 -0.15 1.95
CA PHE A 128 23.45 -1.07 1.29
C PHE A 128 23.83 -0.56 -0.10
N CYS A 129 22.88 -0.16 -0.92
CA CYS A 129 23.15 0.42 -2.23
C CYS A 129 23.97 1.71 -2.15
N PHE A 130 23.70 2.56 -1.16
CA PHE A 130 24.38 3.84 -0.99
C PHE A 130 25.79 3.72 -0.41
N LEU A 131 26.00 2.85 0.57
CA LEU A 131 27.27 2.76 1.30
C LEU A 131 28.20 1.67 0.75
N VAL A 132 27.66 0.55 0.31
CA VAL A 132 28.45 -0.63 -0.04
C VAL A 132 28.78 -0.66 -1.54
N ILE A 133 27.81 -0.43 -2.42
CA ILE A 133 28.04 -0.53 -3.88
C ILE A 133 29.16 0.40 -4.37
N PRO A 134 29.25 1.68 -3.93
CA PRO A 134 30.35 2.56 -4.37
C PRO A 134 31.74 2.07 -3.95
N GLN A 135 31.87 1.30 -2.86
CA GLN A 135 33.15 0.76 -2.42
C GLN A 135 33.76 -0.24 -3.42
N TYR A 136 32.90 -0.86 -4.24
CA TYR A 136 33.34 -1.72 -5.34
C TYR A 136 33.61 -0.97 -6.65
N GLY A 137 33.69 0.38 -6.60
CA GLY A 137 33.95 1.22 -7.77
C GLY A 137 32.73 1.44 -8.69
N ILE A 138 31.56 0.96 -8.30
CA ILE A 138 30.34 1.09 -9.09
C ILE A 138 29.68 2.44 -8.77
N LYS A 139 29.77 3.40 -9.71
CA LYS A 139 29.10 4.70 -9.60
C LYS A 139 27.64 4.56 -10.02
N MET A 140 26.74 4.64 -9.06
CA MET A 140 25.30 4.56 -9.30
C MET A 140 24.65 5.93 -9.04
N PRO A 141 23.82 6.49 -9.93
CA PRO A 141 23.03 7.69 -9.66
C PRO A 141 22.09 7.48 -8.47
N SER A 142 21.89 8.51 -7.63
CA SER A 142 21.04 8.47 -6.43
C SER A 142 19.63 7.95 -6.71
N PHE A 143 19.10 8.25 -7.91
CA PHE A 143 17.81 7.72 -8.37
C PHE A 143 17.75 6.19 -8.30
N TRP A 144 18.76 5.51 -8.84
CA TRP A 144 18.81 4.03 -8.88
C TRP A 144 19.17 3.42 -7.53
N MET A 145 19.91 4.16 -6.69
CA MET A 145 20.20 3.73 -5.30
C MET A 145 18.94 3.59 -4.46
N ILE A 146 17.83 4.25 -4.87
CA ILE A 146 16.53 4.17 -4.21
C ILE A 146 15.59 3.27 -5.00
N ALA A 147 15.47 3.50 -6.32
CA ALA A 147 14.49 2.83 -7.15
C ALA A 147 14.66 1.30 -7.15
N LEU A 148 15.91 0.79 -7.22
CA LEU A 148 16.17 -0.65 -7.25
C LEU A 148 15.83 -1.36 -5.93
N PRO A 149 16.32 -0.93 -4.75
CA PRO A 149 15.97 -1.55 -3.48
C PRO A 149 14.47 -1.54 -3.20
N VAL A 150 13.81 -0.39 -3.45
CA VAL A 150 12.37 -0.26 -3.28
C VAL A 150 11.62 -1.19 -4.24
N ALA A 151 12.07 -1.27 -5.50
CA ALA A 151 11.49 -2.19 -6.47
C ALA A 151 11.65 -3.66 -6.05
N CYS A 152 12.82 -4.07 -5.56
CA CYS A 152 13.07 -5.44 -5.10
C CYS A 152 12.20 -5.80 -3.89
N ALA A 153 12.11 -4.92 -2.89
CA ALA A 153 11.27 -5.12 -1.72
C ALA A 153 9.79 -5.22 -2.10
N ALA A 154 9.30 -4.29 -2.93
CA ALA A 154 7.93 -4.30 -3.43
C ALA A 154 7.63 -5.51 -4.33
N ALA A 155 8.58 -5.92 -5.18
CA ALA A 155 8.43 -7.09 -6.05
C ALA A 155 8.21 -8.38 -5.25
N ALA A 156 8.90 -8.54 -4.13
CA ALA A 156 8.73 -9.69 -3.26
C ALA A 156 7.32 -9.77 -2.65
N VAL A 157 6.76 -8.62 -2.23
CA VAL A 157 5.38 -8.53 -1.76
C VAL A 157 4.40 -8.81 -2.90
N LEU A 158 4.61 -8.19 -4.07
CA LEU A 158 3.75 -8.37 -5.25
C LEU A 158 3.77 -9.81 -5.76
N ALA A 159 4.89 -10.52 -5.68
CA ALA A 159 4.97 -11.94 -6.04
C ALA A 159 3.99 -12.79 -5.21
N GLU A 160 3.86 -12.51 -3.91
CA GLU A 160 2.89 -13.17 -3.05
C GLU A 160 1.44 -12.76 -3.35
N VAL A 161 1.22 -11.48 -3.65
CA VAL A 161 -0.09 -10.97 -4.07
C VAL A 161 -0.53 -11.68 -5.35
N PHE A 162 0.31 -11.75 -6.38
CA PHE A 162 0.01 -12.49 -7.59
C PHE A 162 -0.24 -13.98 -7.33
N ARG A 163 0.59 -14.60 -6.47
CA ARG A 163 0.41 -16.02 -6.11
C ARG A 163 -0.93 -16.26 -5.42
N SER A 164 -1.35 -15.39 -4.51
CA SER A 164 -2.65 -15.48 -3.86
C SER A 164 -3.80 -15.38 -4.86
N GLY A 165 -3.68 -14.51 -5.87
CA GLY A 165 -4.63 -14.41 -6.97
C GLY A 165 -4.74 -15.70 -7.79
N VAL A 166 -3.61 -16.33 -8.11
CA VAL A 166 -3.59 -17.63 -8.80
C VAL A 166 -4.30 -18.72 -7.98
N HIS A 167 -4.17 -18.69 -6.65
CA HIS A 167 -4.87 -19.63 -5.77
C HIS A 167 -6.35 -19.32 -5.59
N ALA A 168 -6.75 -18.06 -5.75
CA ALA A 168 -8.15 -17.64 -5.64
C ALA A 168 -9.02 -18.10 -6.83
N VAL A 169 -8.41 -18.46 -7.96
CA VAL A 169 -9.16 -18.98 -9.11
C VAL A 169 -9.74 -20.37 -8.79
N ALA A 170 -11.06 -20.50 -8.94
CA ALA A 170 -11.79 -21.71 -8.62
C ALA A 170 -11.21 -22.96 -9.31
N LYS A 171 -11.10 -24.07 -8.57
CA LYS A 171 -10.55 -25.33 -9.09
C LYS A 171 -11.26 -25.83 -10.36
N GLY A 172 -12.58 -25.70 -10.42
CA GLY A 172 -13.38 -26.10 -11.58
C GLY A 172 -13.00 -25.40 -12.89
N GLN A 173 -12.49 -24.13 -12.82
CA GLN A 173 -11.98 -23.44 -14.01
C GLN A 173 -10.74 -24.14 -14.59
N LYS A 174 -9.86 -24.62 -13.70
CA LYS A 174 -8.65 -25.35 -14.11
C LYS A 174 -9.00 -26.75 -14.64
N GLU A 175 -9.92 -27.45 -13.97
CA GLU A 175 -10.39 -28.79 -14.35
C GLU A 175 -11.10 -28.77 -15.69
N ALA A 176 -11.99 -27.81 -15.92
CA ALA A 176 -12.66 -27.63 -17.19
C ALA A 176 -11.67 -27.36 -18.34
N ALA A 177 -10.66 -26.55 -18.11
CA ALA A 177 -9.62 -26.27 -19.11
C ALA A 177 -8.79 -27.51 -19.42
N TYR A 178 -8.46 -28.34 -18.42
CA TYR A 178 -7.78 -29.63 -18.65
C TYR A 178 -8.67 -30.62 -19.40
N ALA A 179 -9.97 -30.69 -19.13
CA ALA A 179 -10.92 -31.51 -19.86
C ALA A 179 -11.02 -31.13 -21.33
N LEU A 180 -10.78 -29.87 -21.68
CA LEU A 180 -10.69 -29.36 -23.05
C LEU A 180 -9.32 -29.62 -23.71
N GLY A 181 -8.40 -30.36 -23.04
CA GLY A 181 -7.10 -30.71 -23.59
C GLY A 181 -6.03 -29.62 -23.47
N PHE A 182 -6.27 -28.55 -22.69
CA PHE A 182 -5.25 -27.53 -22.52
C PHE A 182 -4.05 -28.05 -21.73
N THR A 183 -2.85 -27.70 -22.18
CA THR A 183 -1.63 -27.96 -21.44
C THR A 183 -1.57 -27.07 -20.18
N ARG A 184 -0.74 -27.42 -19.20
CA ARG A 184 -0.57 -26.64 -17.96
C ARG A 184 -0.19 -25.17 -18.22
N ALA A 185 0.67 -24.93 -19.20
CA ALA A 185 1.06 -23.57 -19.59
C ALA A 185 -0.13 -22.79 -20.18
N GLN A 186 -0.93 -23.45 -21.03
CA GLN A 186 -2.14 -22.84 -21.61
C GLN A 186 -3.20 -22.55 -20.54
N VAL A 187 -3.43 -23.48 -19.60
CA VAL A 187 -4.33 -23.25 -18.45
C VAL A 187 -3.88 -22.05 -17.65
N LEU A 188 -2.57 -21.96 -17.32
CA LEU A 188 -2.04 -20.82 -16.58
C LEU A 188 -2.21 -19.51 -17.34
N GLN A 189 -1.80 -19.46 -18.60
CA GLN A 189 -1.78 -18.22 -19.39
C GLN A 189 -3.17 -17.77 -19.84
N LYS A 190 -4.03 -18.69 -20.30
CA LYS A 190 -5.31 -18.36 -20.94
C LYS A 190 -6.49 -18.33 -19.96
N VAL A 191 -6.41 -19.06 -18.85
CA VAL A 191 -7.53 -19.21 -17.91
C VAL A 191 -7.20 -18.59 -16.56
N VAL A 192 -6.08 -18.97 -15.96
CA VAL A 192 -5.78 -18.61 -14.56
C VAL A 192 -5.25 -17.18 -14.44
N LEU A 193 -4.21 -16.81 -15.20
CA LEU A 193 -3.59 -15.49 -15.07
C LEU A 193 -4.55 -14.32 -15.35
N PRO A 194 -5.39 -14.34 -16.40
CA PRO A 194 -6.32 -13.24 -16.65
C PRO A 194 -7.34 -13.05 -15.52
N GLN A 195 -7.78 -14.14 -14.90
CA GLN A 195 -8.70 -14.07 -13.75
C GLN A 195 -7.94 -13.65 -12.48
N ALA A 196 -6.78 -14.26 -12.21
CA ALA A 196 -5.95 -13.96 -11.05
C ALA A 196 -5.59 -12.47 -10.98
N ILE A 197 -5.16 -11.87 -12.11
CA ILE A 197 -4.82 -10.44 -12.17
C ILE A 197 -6.02 -9.59 -11.77
N ARG A 198 -7.22 -9.88 -12.26
CA ARG A 198 -8.44 -9.13 -11.88
C ARG A 198 -8.71 -9.18 -10.39
N TYR A 199 -8.51 -10.31 -9.73
CA TYR A 199 -8.71 -10.46 -8.29
C TYR A 199 -7.71 -9.67 -7.47
N VAL A 200 -6.47 -9.50 -7.95
CA VAL A 200 -5.42 -8.85 -7.17
C VAL A 200 -5.22 -7.36 -7.49
N ILE A 201 -5.87 -6.81 -8.52
CA ILE A 201 -5.74 -5.38 -8.87
C ILE A 201 -5.92 -4.45 -7.66
N PRO A 202 -6.91 -4.61 -6.76
CA PRO A 202 -7.02 -3.75 -5.60
C PRO A 202 -5.78 -3.79 -4.70
N ALA A 203 -5.21 -4.99 -4.51
CA ALA A 203 -4.00 -5.18 -3.72
C ALA A 203 -2.76 -4.61 -4.43
N LEU A 204 -2.68 -4.71 -5.77
CA LEU A 204 -1.60 -4.11 -6.56
C LEU A 204 -1.60 -2.58 -6.41
N ILE A 205 -2.78 -1.94 -6.50
CA ILE A 205 -2.89 -0.48 -6.32
C ILE A 205 -2.55 -0.09 -4.87
N ALA A 206 -3.01 -0.86 -3.88
CA ALA A 206 -2.64 -0.62 -2.48
C ALA A 206 -1.13 -0.70 -2.27
N GLN A 207 -0.44 -1.64 -2.94
CA GLN A 207 1.02 -1.74 -2.87
C GLN A 207 1.74 -0.55 -3.51
N LEU A 208 1.18 0.06 -4.57
CA LEU A 208 1.75 1.30 -5.14
C LEU A 208 1.73 2.45 -4.13
N VAL A 209 0.70 2.54 -3.29
CA VAL A 209 0.65 3.52 -2.18
C VAL A 209 1.80 3.28 -1.19
N VAL A 210 2.11 2.01 -0.90
CA VAL A 210 3.25 1.64 -0.03
C VAL A 210 4.56 2.04 -0.70
N VAL A 211 4.74 1.78 -2.00
CA VAL A 211 5.93 2.19 -2.77
C VAL A 211 6.16 3.69 -2.68
N VAL A 212 5.11 4.54 -2.85
CA VAL A 212 5.23 5.99 -2.70
C VAL A 212 5.71 6.39 -1.30
N LYS A 213 5.25 5.69 -0.25
CA LYS A 213 5.73 5.94 1.13
C LYS A 213 7.18 5.49 1.32
N ASP A 214 7.55 4.34 0.77
CA ASP A 214 8.90 3.82 0.90
C ASP A 214 9.94 4.71 0.20
N THR A 215 9.56 5.45 -0.86
CA THR A 215 10.47 6.40 -1.49
C THR A 215 10.77 7.63 -0.61
N THR A 216 9.98 7.92 0.43
CA THR A 216 10.28 9.02 1.36
C THR A 216 11.62 8.86 2.07
N VAL A 217 12.15 7.64 2.13
CA VAL A 217 13.48 7.35 2.69
C VAL A 217 14.63 7.86 1.79
N ALA A 218 14.32 8.34 0.58
CA ALA A 218 15.27 8.89 -0.40
C ALA A 218 16.11 10.04 0.14
N TYR A 219 15.64 10.77 1.14
CA TYR A 219 16.42 11.82 1.79
C TYR A 219 17.77 11.36 2.33
N VAL A 220 17.89 10.07 2.66
CA VAL A 220 19.16 9.47 3.17
C VAL A 220 20.29 9.56 2.15
N VAL A 221 19.97 9.46 0.86
CA VAL A 221 20.93 9.56 -0.24
C VAL A 221 20.93 10.94 -0.89
N SER A 222 20.37 11.93 -0.21
CA SER A 222 20.27 13.34 -0.67
C SER A 222 19.65 13.49 -2.07
N TYR A 223 18.75 12.57 -2.45
CA TYR A 223 18.00 12.71 -3.69
C TYR A 223 16.93 13.81 -3.53
N PRO A 224 16.74 14.70 -4.53
CA PRO A 224 15.80 15.81 -4.45
C PRO A 224 14.34 15.33 -4.57
N ASP A 225 13.86 14.64 -3.54
CA ASP A 225 12.46 14.28 -3.34
C ASP A 225 11.72 15.33 -2.51
N LEU A 226 10.43 15.12 -2.30
CA LEU A 226 9.60 16.06 -1.53
C LEU A 226 10.12 16.24 -0.10
N LEU A 227 10.58 15.17 0.56
CA LEU A 227 11.06 15.24 1.94
C LEU A 227 12.44 15.92 2.02
N GLN A 228 13.33 15.67 1.07
CA GLN A 228 14.62 16.35 0.99
C GLN A 228 14.45 17.86 0.73
N ASN A 229 13.56 18.25 -0.19
CA ASN A 229 13.25 19.65 -0.44
C ASN A 229 12.62 20.30 0.79
N ALA A 230 11.76 19.59 1.53
CA ALA A 230 11.24 20.05 2.81
C ALA A 230 12.36 20.34 3.82
N ARG A 231 13.35 19.44 3.95
CA ARG A 231 14.49 19.64 4.86
C ARG A 231 15.33 20.86 4.49
N VAL A 232 15.52 21.13 3.19
CA VAL A 232 16.19 22.34 2.73
C VAL A 232 15.41 23.60 3.16
N LEU A 233 14.09 23.60 3.02
CA LEU A 233 13.25 24.71 3.51
C LEU A 233 13.33 24.87 5.02
N ILE A 234 13.30 23.76 5.77
CA ILE A 234 13.45 23.81 7.24
C ILE A 234 14.76 24.44 7.64
N THR A 235 15.87 24.05 7.00
CA THR A 235 17.19 24.61 7.29
C THR A 235 17.29 26.09 6.94
N ASN A 236 16.67 26.52 5.84
CA ASN A 236 16.74 27.92 5.38
C ASN A 236 15.86 28.87 6.20
N TYR A 237 14.70 28.41 6.68
CA TYR A 237 13.69 29.24 7.34
C TYR A 237 13.49 28.91 8.82
N ASP A 238 14.21 27.92 9.36
CA ASP A 238 14.02 27.38 10.74
C ASP A 238 12.56 27.01 11.05
N ALA A 239 11.82 26.57 10.01
CA ALA A 239 10.38 26.42 10.00
C ALA A 239 9.96 24.93 10.01
N LEU A 240 10.39 24.18 11.03
CA LEU A 240 10.20 22.75 11.14
C LEU A 240 8.72 22.35 11.14
N VAL A 241 7.90 22.99 11.99
CA VAL A 241 6.50 22.61 12.19
C VAL A 241 5.66 22.91 10.96
N SER A 242 5.77 24.11 10.39
CA SER A 242 4.98 24.54 9.24
C SER A 242 5.32 23.71 7.99
N VAL A 243 6.61 23.48 7.72
CA VAL A 243 7.03 22.70 6.55
C VAL A 243 6.58 21.25 6.66
N TYR A 244 6.82 20.57 7.80
CA TYR A 244 6.38 19.16 7.93
C TYR A 244 4.86 19.02 7.91
N LEU A 245 4.12 20.01 8.44
CA LEU A 245 2.66 20.00 8.35
C LEU A 245 2.18 20.07 6.89
N ILE A 246 2.72 21.02 6.10
CA ILE A 246 2.38 21.14 4.67
C ILE A 246 2.77 19.88 3.90
N VAL A 247 3.98 19.35 4.11
CA VAL A 247 4.45 18.13 3.46
C VAL A 247 3.58 16.92 3.84
N ALA A 248 3.19 16.80 5.11
CA ALA A 248 2.27 15.76 5.55
C ALA A 248 0.91 15.86 4.84
N LEU A 249 0.37 17.08 4.70
CA LEU A 249 -0.87 17.30 3.95
C LEU A 249 -0.74 16.90 2.47
N ILE A 250 0.40 17.21 1.83
CA ILE A 250 0.68 16.79 0.45
C ILE A 250 0.70 15.25 0.36
N TYR A 251 1.41 14.55 1.26
CA TYR A 251 1.41 13.07 1.27
C TYR A 251 0.03 12.49 1.54
N ILE A 252 -0.75 13.09 2.44
CA ILE A 252 -2.13 12.66 2.70
C ILE A 252 -2.98 12.81 1.43
N ALA A 253 -2.87 13.94 0.74
CA ALA A 253 -3.61 14.19 -0.51
C ALA A 253 -3.24 13.18 -1.61
N ILE A 254 -1.96 12.87 -1.79
CA ILE A 254 -1.49 11.87 -2.75
C ILE A 254 -2.04 10.49 -2.40
N ASN A 255 -1.87 10.04 -1.15
CA ASN A 255 -2.34 8.74 -0.70
C ASN A 255 -3.85 8.61 -0.79
N TRP A 256 -4.59 9.68 -0.44
CA TRP A 256 -6.05 9.73 -0.56
C TRP A 256 -6.50 9.61 -2.02
N SER A 257 -5.82 10.33 -2.93
CA SER A 257 -6.09 10.27 -4.38
C SER A 257 -5.85 8.86 -4.93
N LEU A 258 -4.71 8.24 -4.60
CA LEU A 258 -4.40 6.88 -5.02
C LEU A 258 -5.41 5.85 -4.48
N ASN A 259 -5.80 5.99 -3.20
CA ASN A 259 -6.81 5.12 -2.59
C ASN A 259 -8.19 5.28 -3.25
N ASN A 260 -8.58 6.51 -3.65
CA ASN A 260 -9.84 6.73 -4.34
C ASN A 260 -9.83 6.13 -5.75
N ILE A 261 -8.72 6.23 -6.47
CA ILE A 261 -8.52 5.55 -7.77
C ILE A 261 -8.67 4.04 -7.59
N SER A 262 -8.05 3.46 -6.54
CA SER A 262 -8.18 2.04 -6.22
C SER A 262 -9.63 1.64 -5.99
N LYS A 263 -10.36 2.38 -5.14
CA LYS A 263 -11.78 2.11 -4.81
C LYS A 263 -12.66 2.23 -6.05
N TRP A 264 -12.44 3.25 -6.87
CA TRP A 264 -13.19 3.45 -8.10
C TRP A 264 -13.00 2.28 -9.07
N TYR A 265 -11.75 1.86 -9.28
CA TYR A 265 -11.43 0.72 -10.14
C TYR A 265 -12.04 -0.58 -9.60
N THR A 266 -11.90 -0.84 -8.30
CA THR A 266 -12.47 -2.02 -7.65
C THR A 266 -13.99 -2.06 -7.83
N LYS A 267 -14.67 -0.93 -7.60
CA LYS A 267 -16.13 -0.84 -7.78
C LYS A 267 -16.59 -1.13 -9.21
N LYS A 268 -15.77 -0.73 -10.21
CA LYS A 268 -16.07 -0.94 -11.63
C LYS A 268 -15.81 -2.38 -12.08
N THR A 269 -14.84 -3.07 -11.46
CA THR A 269 -14.39 -4.42 -11.87
C THR A 269 -14.89 -5.53 -10.97
N SER A 270 -15.44 -5.23 -9.78
CA SER A 270 -16.07 -6.24 -8.93
C SER A 270 -17.31 -6.75 -9.66
N VAL A 271 -17.18 -7.97 -10.18
CA VAL A 271 -18.36 -8.78 -10.54
C VAL A 271 -19.16 -8.90 -9.24
N PRO A 272 -20.46 -8.57 -9.23
CA PRO A 272 -21.28 -8.81 -8.05
C PRO A 272 -21.14 -10.31 -7.75
N VAL A 273 -20.54 -10.62 -6.59
CA VAL A 273 -20.67 -11.96 -6.03
C VAL A 273 -22.16 -12.11 -5.86
N SER A 274 -22.80 -12.85 -6.75
CA SER A 274 -24.18 -13.26 -6.56
C SER A 274 -24.20 -13.89 -5.16
N SER A 275 -24.74 -13.14 -4.19
CA SER A 275 -25.17 -13.74 -2.96
C SER A 275 -26.30 -14.68 -3.37
N SER A 276 -25.95 -15.92 -3.77
CA SER A 276 -26.90 -17.00 -3.68
C SER A 276 -27.30 -16.96 -2.21
N LYS A 277 -28.51 -16.50 -1.95
CA LYS A 277 -29.16 -16.71 -0.66
C LYS A 277 -29.04 -18.21 -0.46
N VAL A 278 -28.10 -18.62 0.37
CA VAL A 278 -28.05 -19.99 0.85
C VAL A 278 -29.34 -20.10 1.65
N ASP A 279 -30.30 -20.77 1.07
CA ASP A 279 -31.59 -21.02 1.71
C ASP A 279 -31.32 -22.10 2.75
N LEU A 280 -30.87 -21.66 3.92
CA LEU A 280 -30.57 -22.52 5.08
C LEU A 280 -31.87 -23.27 5.57
N SER A 281 -33.04 -22.96 5.00
CA SER A 281 -34.26 -23.65 5.34
C SER A 281 -34.36 -25.07 4.77
N VAL A 282 -33.59 -25.38 3.73
CA VAL A 282 -33.63 -26.70 3.07
C VAL A 282 -32.71 -27.70 3.78
N GLU A 283 -31.59 -27.28 4.34
CA GLU A 283 -30.67 -28.18 5.05
C GLU A 283 -31.10 -28.61 6.45
N MET A 284 -31.99 -27.83 7.11
CA MET A 284 -32.49 -28.17 8.45
C MET A 284 -33.75 -29.09 8.42
N SER A 285 -34.29 -29.42 7.25
CA SER A 285 -35.43 -30.35 7.12
C SER A 285 -34.98 -31.82 6.89
N GLU A 286 -33.70 -32.08 6.72
CA GLU A 286 -33.16 -33.44 6.49
C GLU A 286 -32.35 -34.02 7.68
N ILE A 287 -32.40 -33.33 8.84
CA ILE A 287 -31.90 -33.84 10.13
C ILE A 287 -33.09 -34.03 11.07
#